data_e12c530547468bb22b6c3db3cf03f776
#
_entry.id   e12c530547468bb22b6c3db3cf03f776
#
_cell.length_a   1.000
_cell.length_b   1.000
_cell.length_c   1.000
_cell.angle_alpha   90.00
_cell.angle_beta   90.00
_cell.angle_gamma   90.00
#
_symmetry.space_group_name_H-M   'P 1'
#
loop_
_entity.id
_entity.type
_entity.pdbx_description
1 polymer ?
#
loop_
_entity_poly.entity_id
_entity_poly.type
_entity_poly.pdbx_seq_one_letter_code
_entity_poly.pdbx_strand_id
1 'polypeptide(L)'
;MELKHRLLDHPFYQSWSEGTVTKEQLAKYHKSYTEFIELMPQYWHKINKAFNQNTIEAADIVQDEMSHIPLWTDWSHKLPATKDFPRMSEVIESLNEMTPSELLGAVQAFETQQPEVAETKKAGLLKFYGFEENETKYFDEHMKEEEHIQYGNALKEKYANQEEYKAGFDKGAELFYNGLNLFVNC
;
A
#
# COMPACT_ATOMS: atom_id res chain seq x y z
N MET A 1 2.93 9.73 14.72
CA MET A 1 3.19 10.92 13.89
C MET A 1 1.88 11.32 13.23
N GLU A 2 1.71 12.58 12.92
CA GLU A 2 0.52 13.07 12.20
C GLU A 2 0.76 12.92 10.68
N LEU A 3 -0.19 12.31 9.99
CA LEU A 3 -0.17 12.18 8.53
C LEU A 3 -0.60 13.50 7.90
N LYS A 4 0.27 14.13 7.14
CA LYS A 4 -0.03 15.36 6.39
C LYS A 4 -0.84 15.10 5.12
N HIS A 5 -0.67 13.89 4.56
CA HIS A 5 -1.33 13.44 3.34
C HIS A 5 -2.05 12.13 3.65
N ARG A 6 -3.34 12.22 3.96
CA ARG A 6 -4.17 11.04 4.19
C ARG A 6 -4.72 10.54 2.85
N LEU A 7 -4.53 9.27 2.57
CA LEU A 7 -4.95 8.67 1.30
C LEU A 7 -6.45 8.82 1.04
N LEU A 8 -7.28 8.68 2.08
CA LEU A 8 -8.74 8.84 1.95
C LEU A 8 -9.19 10.27 1.66
N ASP A 9 -8.35 11.28 1.90
CA ASP A 9 -8.65 12.66 1.53
C ASP A 9 -8.37 12.94 0.04
N HIS A 10 -7.76 11.97 -0.67
CA HIS A 10 -7.46 12.12 -2.08
C HIS A 10 -8.72 11.98 -2.96
N PRO A 11 -8.93 12.85 -3.97
CA PRO A 11 -10.11 12.82 -4.83
C PRO A 11 -10.42 11.46 -5.46
N PHE A 12 -9.41 10.67 -5.78
CA PHE A 12 -9.61 9.32 -6.32
C PHE A 12 -10.32 8.39 -5.32
N TYR A 13 -9.91 8.37 -4.04
CA TYR A 13 -10.59 7.55 -3.04
C TYR A 13 -11.94 8.12 -2.60
N GLN A 14 -12.11 9.43 -2.63
CA GLN A 14 -13.42 10.05 -2.46
C GLN A 14 -14.38 9.59 -3.56
N SER A 15 -13.95 9.66 -4.83
CA SER A 15 -14.74 9.14 -5.97
C SER A 15 -15.01 7.63 -5.86
N TRP A 16 -14.06 6.85 -5.32
CA TRP A 16 -14.29 5.41 -5.05
C TRP A 16 -15.40 5.21 -4.03
N SER A 17 -15.37 5.97 -2.93
CA SER A 17 -16.39 5.91 -1.86
C SER A 17 -17.78 6.36 -2.32
N GLU A 18 -17.85 7.20 -3.35
CA GLU A 18 -19.08 7.66 -3.99
C GLU A 18 -19.56 6.75 -5.12
N GLY A 19 -18.74 5.79 -5.55
CA GLY A 19 -19.05 4.90 -6.68
C GLY A 19 -18.97 5.58 -8.05
N THR A 20 -18.22 6.67 -8.15
CA THR A 20 -18.07 7.44 -9.40
C THR A 20 -16.82 7.07 -10.19
N VAL A 21 -15.90 6.30 -9.62
CA VAL A 21 -14.76 5.71 -10.36
C VAL A 21 -15.27 4.68 -11.35
N THR A 22 -14.84 4.74 -12.60
CA THR A 22 -15.24 3.74 -13.62
C THR A 22 -14.53 2.41 -13.42
N LYS A 23 -15.08 1.31 -13.95
CA LYS A 23 -14.39 0.00 -13.91
C LYS A 23 -13.08 0.02 -14.71
N GLU A 24 -12.96 0.82 -15.73
CA GLU A 24 -11.75 1.07 -16.51
C GLU A 24 -10.67 1.74 -15.65
N GLN A 25 -11.03 2.74 -14.86
CA GLN A 25 -10.11 3.39 -13.91
C GLN A 25 -9.68 2.42 -12.81
N LEU A 26 -10.61 1.59 -12.28
CA LEU A 26 -10.27 0.54 -11.33
C LEU A 26 -9.29 -0.48 -11.92
N ALA A 27 -9.47 -0.86 -13.20
CA ALA A 27 -8.58 -1.78 -13.89
C ALA A 27 -7.16 -1.20 -14.07
N LYS A 28 -7.07 0.07 -14.43
CA LYS A 28 -5.79 0.79 -14.52
C LYS A 28 -5.11 0.92 -13.16
N TYR A 29 -5.89 1.31 -12.14
CA TYR A 29 -5.41 1.37 -10.75
C TYR A 29 -4.85 0.02 -10.30
N HIS A 30 -5.62 -1.07 -10.47
CA HIS A 30 -5.19 -2.41 -10.11
C HIS A 30 -3.84 -2.76 -10.77
N LYS A 31 -3.72 -2.57 -12.08
CA LYS A 31 -2.48 -2.87 -12.83
C LYS A 31 -1.28 -2.05 -12.37
N SER A 32 -1.48 -0.75 -12.14
CA SER A 32 -0.42 0.15 -11.68
C SER A 32 0.06 -0.21 -10.28
N TYR A 33 -0.87 -0.50 -9.37
CA TYR A 33 -0.54 -0.88 -7.99
C TYR A 33 0.06 -2.29 -7.88
N THR A 34 -0.22 -3.20 -8.82
CA THR A 34 0.38 -4.54 -8.83
C THR A 34 1.91 -4.46 -8.73
N GLU A 35 2.54 -3.53 -9.46
CA GLU A 35 4.00 -3.37 -9.44
C GLU A 35 4.54 -2.97 -8.06
N PHE A 36 3.81 -2.13 -7.35
CA PHE A 36 4.16 -1.71 -5.99
C PHE A 36 3.91 -2.84 -4.98
N ILE A 37 2.75 -3.50 -5.03
CA ILE A 37 2.41 -4.63 -4.13
C ILE A 37 3.43 -5.76 -4.25
N GLU A 38 3.87 -6.11 -5.46
CA GLU A 38 4.90 -7.14 -5.69
C GLU A 38 6.28 -6.77 -5.09
N LEU A 39 6.52 -5.50 -4.80
CA LEU A 39 7.76 -5.01 -4.19
C LEU A 39 7.71 -4.94 -2.66
N MET A 40 6.53 -4.96 -2.03
CA MET A 40 6.41 -4.85 -0.57
C MET A 40 7.21 -5.91 0.20
N PRO A 41 7.19 -7.20 -0.18
CA PRO A 41 8.05 -8.21 0.47
C PRO A 41 9.55 -7.87 0.37
N GLN A 42 9.97 -7.26 -0.76
CA GLN A 42 11.37 -6.88 -0.97
C GLN A 42 11.76 -5.67 -0.12
N TYR A 43 10.85 -4.71 0.08
CA TYR A 43 11.07 -3.56 0.96
C TYR A 43 11.23 -4.01 2.41
N TRP A 44 10.35 -4.87 2.92
CA TRP A 44 10.49 -5.45 4.26
C TRP A 44 11.78 -6.28 4.39
N HIS A 45 12.12 -7.08 3.39
CA HIS A 45 13.40 -7.81 3.38
C HIS A 45 14.62 -6.86 3.42
N LYS A 46 14.61 -5.77 2.64
CA LYS A 46 15.67 -4.74 2.63
C LYS A 46 15.82 -4.08 4.01
N ILE A 47 14.71 -3.72 4.64
CA ILE A 47 14.66 -3.14 6.00
C ILE A 47 15.23 -4.14 7.01
N ASN A 48 14.71 -5.37 7.04
CA ASN A 48 15.14 -6.42 7.95
C ASN A 48 16.64 -6.70 7.84
N LYS A 49 17.15 -6.82 6.62
CA LYS A 49 18.57 -7.04 6.36
C LYS A 49 19.44 -5.87 6.88
N ALA A 50 19.03 -4.65 6.64
CA ALA A 50 19.77 -3.46 7.07
C ALA A 50 19.85 -3.34 8.60
N PHE A 51 18.79 -3.72 9.30
CA PHE A 51 18.75 -3.73 10.77
C PHE A 51 19.16 -5.07 11.40
N ASN A 52 19.73 -5.99 10.62
CA ASN A 52 20.19 -7.32 11.06
C ASN A 52 19.09 -8.15 11.74
N GLN A 53 17.85 -8.03 11.25
CA GLN A 53 16.71 -8.78 11.76
C GLN A 53 16.64 -10.16 11.09
N ASN A 54 17.03 -11.21 11.84
CA ASN A 54 16.97 -12.61 11.40
C ASN A 54 16.05 -13.41 12.34
N THR A 55 14.92 -12.83 12.69
CA THR A 55 13.92 -13.43 13.59
C THR A 55 12.83 -14.13 12.78
N ILE A 56 12.08 -15.00 13.45
CA ILE A 56 10.88 -15.62 12.87
C ILE A 56 9.88 -14.53 12.49
N GLU A 57 9.62 -13.57 13.40
CA GLU A 57 8.74 -12.43 13.16
C GLU A 57 9.12 -11.65 11.89
N ALA A 58 10.42 -11.36 11.69
CA ALA A 58 10.90 -10.69 10.48
C ALA A 58 10.64 -11.50 9.20
N ALA A 59 10.71 -12.84 9.28
CA ALA A 59 10.41 -13.73 8.16
C ALA A 59 8.90 -13.82 7.91
N ASP A 60 8.10 -13.84 8.97
CA ASP A 60 6.64 -13.91 8.90
C ASP A 60 6.07 -12.66 8.18
N ILE A 61 6.52 -11.45 8.53
CA ILE A 61 6.12 -10.21 7.83
C ILE A 61 6.37 -10.29 6.31
N VAL A 62 7.56 -10.77 5.92
CA VAL A 62 7.88 -10.94 4.47
C VAL A 62 6.99 -12.00 3.83
N GLN A 63 6.70 -13.10 4.53
CA GLN A 63 5.85 -14.18 4.03
C GLN A 63 4.39 -13.74 3.89
N ASP A 64 3.89 -12.94 4.83
CA ASP A 64 2.53 -12.37 4.77
C ASP A 64 2.37 -11.49 3.54
N GLU A 65 3.30 -10.57 3.30
CA GLU A 65 3.28 -9.75 2.08
C GLU A 65 3.31 -10.60 0.80
N MET A 66 4.10 -11.67 0.78
CA MET A 66 4.08 -12.59 -0.36
C MET A 66 2.72 -13.27 -0.53
N SER A 67 2.02 -13.59 0.56
CA SER A 67 0.70 -14.21 0.53
C SER A 67 -0.40 -13.26 0.04
N HIS A 68 -0.20 -11.95 0.17
CA HIS A 68 -1.13 -10.92 -0.29
C HIS A 68 -1.14 -10.74 -1.82
N ILE A 69 -0.04 -11.06 -2.52
CA ILE A 69 0.07 -10.89 -3.98
C ILE A 69 -1.02 -11.65 -4.77
N PRO A 70 -1.26 -12.97 -4.53
CA PRO A 70 -2.36 -13.65 -5.20
C PRO A 70 -3.73 -13.07 -4.84
N LEU A 71 -3.96 -12.67 -3.58
CA LEU A 71 -5.21 -12.05 -3.17
C LEU A 71 -5.45 -10.71 -3.88
N TRP A 72 -4.38 -9.91 -4.09
CA TRP A 72 -4.45 -8.70 -4.90
C TRP A 72 -4.86 -9.00 -6.34
N THR A 73 -4.31 -10.05 -6.94
CA THR A 73 -4.64 -10.44 -8.31
C THR A 73 -6.09 -10.90 -8.42
N ASP A 74 -6.59 -11.65 -7.45
CA ASP A 74 -7.90 -12.30 -7.49
C ASP A 74 -9.09 -11.32 -7.61
N TRP A 75 -9.05 -10.16 -6.93
CA TRP A 75 -10.18 -9.24 -7.00
C TRP A 75 -10.34 -8.55 -8.36
N SER A 76 -9.34 -8.62 -9.23
CA SER A 76 -9.38 -7.97 -10.55
C SER A 76 -10.25 -8.69 -11.59
N HIS A 77 -10.71 -9.92 -11.33
CA HIS A 77 -11.39 -10.77 -12.32
C HIS A 77 -12.70 -10.19 -12.89
N LYS A 78 -13.33 -9.24 -12.17
CA LYS A 78 -14.54 -8.51 -12.64
C LYS A 78 -14.22 -7.19 -13.35
N LEU A 79 -12.94 -6.84 -13.42
CA LEU A 79 -12.50 -5.62 -14.08
C LEU A 79 -12.23 -5.87 -15.57
N PRO A 80 -12.42 -4.87 -16.42
CA PRO A 80 -12.09 -5.01 -17.84
C PRO A 80 -10.58 -5.18 -18.04
N ALA A 81 -10.21 -5.94 -19.07
CA ALA A 81 -8.80 -6.05 -19.44
C ALA A 81 -8.27 -4.69 -19.89
N THR A 82 -7.14 -4.28 -19.32
CA THR A 82 -6.45 -3.06 -19.74
C THR A 82 -5.00 -3.36 -20.11
N LYS A 83 -4.53 -2.73 -21.21
CA LYS A 83 -3.12 -2.82 -21.66
C LYS A 83 -2.39 -1.48 -21.48
N ASP A 84 -3.14 -0.40 -21.40
CA ASP A 84 -2.63 0.94 -21.23
C ASP A 84 -2.99 1.44 -19.84
N PHE A 85 -1.98 1.58 -18.98
CA PHE A 85 -2.12 2.04 -17.62
C PHE A 85 -0.88 2.86 -17.19
N PRO A 86 -1.07 3.88 -16.35
CA PRO A 86 0.06 4.66 -15.85
C PRO A 86 0.95 3.80 -14.95
N ARG A 87 2.25 4.09 -14.94
CA ARG A 87 3.23 3.37 -14.10
C ARG A 87 3.48 4.16 -12.82
N MET A 88 3.65 3.47 -11.71
CA MET A 88 4.04 4.06 -10.43
C MET A 88 5.57 4.27 -10.32
N SER A 89 6.24 4.52 -11.43
CA SER A 89 7.71 4.58 -11.51
C SER A 89 8.30 5.59 -10.52
N GLU A 90 7.73 6.79 -10.42
CA GLU A 90 8.23 7.83 -9.50
C GLU A 90 8.18 7.37 -8.03
N VAL A 91 7.09 6.70 -7.64
CA VAL A 91 6.94 6.15 -6.28
C VAL A 91 8.00 5.06 -6.04
N ILE A 92 8.10 4.10 -6.97
CA ILE A 92 9.02 2.95 -6.86
C ILE A 92 10.49 3.41 -6.86
N GLU A 93 10.87 4.31 -7.76
CA GLU A 93 12.22 4.85 -7.85
C GLU A 93 12.58 5.60 -6.58
N SER A 94 11.69 6.47 -6.08
CA SER A 94 11.89 7.20 -4.83
C SER A 94 12.09 6.27 -3.63
N LEU A 95 11.28 5.21 -3.49
CA LEU A 95 11.43 4.23 -2.40
C LEU A 95 12.74 3.44 -2.50
N ASN A 96 13.19 3.13 -3.72
CA ASN A 96 14.44 2.40 -3.94
C ASN A 96 15.69 3.21 -3.54
N GLU A 97 15.64 4.53 -3.64
CA GLU A 97 16.73 5.45 -3.31
C GLU A 97 16.82 5.77 -1.80
N MET A 98 15.78 5.45 -1.02
CA MET A 98 15.72 5.73 0.41
C MET A 98 16.76 4.94 1.21
N THR A 99 17.30 5.57 2.26
CA THR A 99 18.04 4.88 3.31
C THR A 99 17.15 3.86 4.02
N PRO A 100 17.69 2.88 4.75
CA PRO A 100 16.84 1.91 5.47
C PRO A 100 15.85 2.55 6.45
N SER A 101 16.26 3.61 7.15
CA SER A 101 15.40 4.32 8.10
C SER A 101 14.31 5.13 7.40
N GLU A 102 14.63 5.79 6.28
CA GLU A 102 13.64 6.47 5.44
C GLU A 102 12.65 5.48 4.84
N LEU A 103 13.15 4.35 4.30
CA LEU A 103 12.29 3.32 3.71
C LEU A 103 11.32 2.74 4.75
N LEU A 104 11.80 2.45 5.97
CA LEU A 104 10.91 2.04 7.07
C LEU A 104 9.85 3.11 7.35
N GLY A 105 10.23 4.38 7.38
CA GLY A 105 9.29 5.49 7.56
C GLY A 105 8.24 5.53 6.46
N ALA A 106 8.64 5.41 5.20
CA ALA A 106 7.74 5.44 4.05
C ALA A 106 6.77 4.25 4.04
N VAL A 107 7.27 3.02 4.29
CA VAL A 107 6.43 1.82 4.42
C VAL A 107 5.43 2.00 5.56
N GLN A 108 5.86 2.49 6.72
CA GLN A 108 4.95 2.74 7.85
C GLN A 108 3.90 3.82 7.57
N ALA A 109 4.21 4.82 6.75
CA ALA A 109 3.22 5.81 6.31
C ALA A 109 2.14 5.19 5.42
N PHE A 110 2.45 4.11 4.70
CA PHE A 110 1.51 3.32 3.92
C PHE A 110 0.70 2.40 4.84
N GLU A 111 1.37 1.52 5.60
CA GLU A 111 0.74 0.50 6.45
C GLU A 111 -0.26 1.09 7.47
N THR A 112 0.11 2.19 8.11
CA THR A 112 -0.77 2.83 9.11
C THR A 112 -2.09 3.35 8.54
N GLN A 113 -2.22 3.48 7.22
CA GLN A 113 -3.45 3.88 6.54
C GLN A 113 -4.24 2.70 5.97
N GLN A 114 -3.61 1.51 5.85
CA GLN A 114 -4.25 0.37 5.19
C GLN A 114 -5.56 -0.08 5.85
N PRO A 115 -5.73 -0.14 7.17
CA PRO A 115 -6.99 -0.60 7.76
C PRO A 115 -8.21 0.22 7.27
N GLU A 116 -8.16 1.54 7.36
CA GLU A 116 -9.28 2.40 6.94
C GLU A 116 -9.41 2.49 5.41
N VAL A 117 -8.29 2.43 4.69
CA VAL A 117 -8.27 2.44 3.22
C VAL A 117 -8.84 1.14 2.66
N ALA A 118 -8.47 -0.02 3.23
CA ALA A 118 -8.98 -1.32 2.82
C ALA A 118 -10.49 -1.44 3.09
N GLU A 119 -10.96 -1.01 4.27
CA GLU A 119 -12.38 -0.97 4.61
C GLU A 119 -13.17 -0.14 3.60
N THR A 120 -12.68 1.06 3.29
CA THR A 120 -13.30 1.97 2.33
C THR A 120 -13.36 1.38 0.92
N LYS A 121 -12.27 0.79 0.45
CA LYS A 121 -12.20 0.12 -0.87
C LYS A 121 -13.17 -1.04 -0.95
N LYS A 122 -13.17 -1.93 0.06
CA LYS A 122 -14.08 -3.08 0.14
C LYS A 122 -15.53 -2.64 0.09
N ALA A 123 -15.90 -1.69 0.94
CA ALA A 123 -17.26 -1.15 0.97
C ALA A 123 -17.71 -0.61 -0.40
N GLY A 124 -16.83 0.12 -1.10
CA GLY A 124 -17.10 0.61 -2.45
C GLY A 124 -17.27 -0.51 -3.46
N LEU A 125 -16.40 -1.53 -3.46
CA LEU A 125 -16.48 -2.68 -4.37
C LEU A 125 -17.79 -3.44 -4.22
N LEU A 126 -18.20 -3.73 -2.98
CA LEU A 126 -19.46 -4.41 -2.68
C LEU A 126 -20.68 -3.58 -3.10
N LYS A 127 -20.66 -2.29 -2.78
CA LYS A 127 -21.83 -1.42 -2.96
C LYS A 127 -22.07 -1.01 -4.42
N PHE A 128 -21.00 -0.70 -5.16
CA PHE A 128 -21.13 -0.02 -6.46
C PHE A 128 -20.65 -0.85 -7.66
N TYR A 129 -19.78 -1.83 -7.45
CA TYR A 129 -19.10 -2.52 -8.57
C TYR A 129 -19.52 -3.97 -8.74
N GLY A 130 -20.44 -4.48 -7.90
CA GLY A 130 -21.00 -5.81 -8.01
C GLY A 130 -20.07 -6.93 -7.56
N PHE A 131 -19.14 -6.63 -6.66
CA PHE A 131 -18.31 -7.64 -6.00
C PHE A 131 -19.07 -8.30 -4.84
N GLU A 132 -18.67 -9.52 -4.49
CA GLU A 132 -19.15 -10.29 -3.35
C GLU A 132 -18.06 -10.37 -2.27
N GLU A 133 -18.45 -10.71 -1.03
CA GLU A 133 -17.55 -10.79 0.14
C GLU A 133 -16.34 -11.71 -0.10
N ASN A 134 -16.57 -12.86 -0.75
CA ASN A 134 -15.52 -13.84 -1.04
C ASN A 134 -14.51 -13.37 -2.11
N GLU A 135 -14.81 -12.27 -2.81
CA GLU A 135 -13.99 -11.70 -3.88
C GLU A 135 -13.11 -10.52 -3.38
N THR A 136 -13.23 -10.17 -2.11
CA THR A 136 -12.58 -9.00 -1.50
C THR A 136 -11.60 -9.36 -0.39
N LYS A 137 -11.10 -10.59 -0.38
CA LYS A 137 -10.24 -11.14 0.68
C LYS A 137 -8.96 -10.34 0.91
N TYR A 138 -8.37 -9.79 -0.14
CA TYR A 138 -7.21 -8.90 -0.01
C TYR A 138 -7.47 -7.77 0.98
N PHE A 139 -8.65 -7.16 0.89
CA PHE A 139 -9.01 -6.05 1.77
C PHE A 139 -9.34 -6.53 3.19
N ASP A 140 -9.85 -7.76 3.36
CA ASP A 140 -10.10 -8.35 4.67
C ASP A 140 -8.81 -8.54 5.47
N GLU A 141 -7.72 -8.95 4.82
CA GLU A 141 -6.42 -9.06 5.48
C GLU A 141 -5.86 -7.68 5.84
N HIS A 142 -5.89 -6.72 4.91
CA HIS A 142 -5.35 -5.37 5.15
C HIS A 142 -6.16 -4.53 6.14
N MET A 143 -7.39 -4.89 6.47
CA MET A 143 -8.12 -4.30 7.60
C MET A 143 -7.53 -4.71 8.97
N LYS A 144 -6.65 -5.72 9.01
CA LYS A 144 -6.07 -6.30 10.23
C LYS A 144 -4.56 -6.06 10.35
N GLU A 145 -4.02 -5.06 9.69
CA GLU A 145 -2.56 -4.76 9.57
C GLU A 145 -1.85 -4.39 10.89
N GLU A 146 -2.40 -4.75 12.04
CA GLU A 146 -1.80 -4.40 13.34
C GLU A 146 -0.40 -4.98 13.53
N GLU A 147 -0.12 -6.19 13.02
CA GLU A 147 1.17 -6.86 13.19
C GLU A 147 2.29 -6.14 12.45
N HIS A 148 2.06 -5.72 11.18
CA HIS A 148 3.02 -4.95 10.39
C HIS A 148 3.31 -3.59 11.03
N ILE A 149 2.26 -2.91 11.50
CA ILE A 149 2.39 -1.61 12.20
C ILE A 149 3.19 -1.75 13.49
N GLN A 150 2.91 -2.77 14.30
CA GLN A 150 3.61 -3.01 15.57
C GLN A 150 5.07 -3.38 15.33
N TYR A 151 5.34 -4.26 14.38
CA TYR A 151 6.69 -4.65 14.00
C TYR A 151 7.52 -3.46 13.52
N GLY A 152 6.99 -2.65 12.60
CA GLY A 152 7.65 -1.44 12.13
C GLY A 152 7.91 -0.42 13.24
N ASN A 153 6.99 -0.26 14.20
CA ASN A 153 7.19 0.58 15.38
C ASN A 153 8.33 0.06 16.26
N ALA A 154 8.43 -1.24 16.45
CA ALA A 154 9.52 -1.85 17.23
C ALA A 154 10.88 -1.64 16.55
N LEU A 155 10.96 -1.76 15.21
CA LEU A 155 12.17 -1.47 14.45
C LEU A 155 12.56 0.01 14.54
N LYS A 156 11.59 0.90 14.39
CA LYS A 156 11.79 2.35 14.52
C LYS A 156 12.43 2.71 15.87
N GLU A 157 11.88 2.19 16.96
CA GLU A 157 12.36 2.53 18.31
C GLU A 157 13.77 2.02 18.62
N LYS A 158 14.11 0.83 18.10
CA LYS A 158 15.37 0.15 18.44
C LYS A 158 16.52 0.46 17.46
N TYR A 159 16.24 0.68 16.19
CA TYR A 159 17.26 0.61 15.15
C TYR A 159 17.27 1.81 14.21
N ALA A 160 16.13 2.48 14.00
CA ALA A 160 16.07 3.54 13.00
C ALA A 160 16.69 4.86 13.48
N ASN A 161 17.36 5.56 12.56
CA ASN A 161 17.63 6.95 12.74
C ASN A 161 16.32 7.73 12.72
N GLN A 162 16.01 8.44 13.80
CA GLN A 162 14.69 9.07 14.01
C GLN A 162 14.41 10.21 13.04
N GLU A 163 15.45 10.96 12.63
CA GLU A 163 15.31 12.06 11.66
C GLU A 163 15.04 11.52 10.25
N GLU A 164 15.81 10.50 9.83
CA GLU A 164 15.60 9.82 8.56
C GLU A 164 14.22 9.12 8.52
N TYR A 165 13.86 8.40 9.59
CA TYR A 165 12.54 7.77 9.67
C TYR A 165 11.41 8.78 9.50
N LYS A 166 11.52 9.93 10.18
CA LYS A 166 10.52 10.99 10.05
C LYS A 166 10.48 11.57 8.64
N ALA A 167 11.63 11.82 8.04
CA ALA A 167 11.71 12.30 6.66
C ALA A 167 11.08 11.31 5.68
N GLY A 168 11.39 10.01 5.84
CA GLY A 168 10.81 8.93 5.06
C GLY A 168 9.30 8.79 5.23
N PHE A 169 8.79 8.91 6.46
CA PHE A 169 7.36 8.88 6.75
C PHE A 169 6.61 10.04 6.07
N ASP A 170 7.11 11.27 6.23
CA ASP A 170 6.50 12.45 5.58
C ASP A 170 6.57 12.33 4.04
N LYS A 171 7.70 11.88 3.50
CA LYS A 171 7.89 11.70 2.06
C LYS A 171 7.08 10.54 1.48
N GLY A 172 7.00 9.43 2.18
CA GLY A 172 6.15 8.28 1.80
C GLY A 172 4.69 8.65 1.72
N ALA A 173 4.16 9.33 2.75
CA ALA A 173 2.79 9.82 2.74
C ALA A 173 2.50 10.73 1.53
N GLU A 174 3.42 11.65 1.20
CA GLU A 174 3.33 12.52 0.03
C GLU A 174 3.35 11.72 -1.29
N LEU A 175 4.30 10.77 -1.44
CA LEU A 175 4.47 9.96 -2.65
C LEU A 175 3.25 9.12 -2.94
N PHE A 176 2.71 8.41 -1.94
CA PHE A 176 1.53 7.57 -2.13
C PHE A 176 0.28 8.40 -2.42
N TYR A 177 0.14 9.55 -1.76
CA TYR A 177 -0.95 10.48 -2.04
C TYR A 177 -0.87 11.01 -3.48
N ASN A 178 0.28 11.54 -3.89
CA ASN A 178 0.48 12.08 -5.23
C ASN A 178 0.41 11.01 -6.33
N GLY A 179 0.83 9.78 -6.04
CA GLY A 179 0.71 8.64 -6.95
C GLY A 179 -0.73 8.36 -7.37
N LEU A 180 -1.72 8.69 -6.53
CA LEU A 180 -3.14 8.55 -6.86
C LEU A 180 -3.62 9.54 -7.93
N ASN A 181 -2.89 10.65 -8.18
CA ASN A 181 -3.21 11.58 -9.27
C ASN A 181 -3.22 10.90 -10.64
N LEU A 182 -2.45 9.83 -10.80
CA LEU A 182 -2.41 9.02 -12.02
C LEU A 182 -3.79 8.48 -12.43
N PHE A 183 -4.73 8.37 -11.48
CA PHE A 183 -6.02 7.71 -11.67
C PHE A 183 -7.21 8.67 -11.69
N VAL A 184 -7.02 9.96 -11.44
CA VAL A 184 -8.12 10.95 -11.37
C VAL A 184 -8.74 11.23 -12.74
N ASN A 185 -7.92 11.23 -13.81
CA ASN A 185 -8.32 11.63 -15.17
C ASN A 185 -7.99 10.59 -16.24
N CYS A 186 -7.84 9.33 -15.88
CA CYS A 186 -7.44 8.28 -16.82
C CYS A 186 -8.60 7.39 -17.31
#